data_73f6e64481515f38384e4f7979faa8b2
#
_entry.id   73f6e64481515f38384e4f7979faa8b2
#
_cell.length_a   1.000
_cell.length_b   1.000
_cell.length_c   1.000
_cell.angle_alpha   90.00
_cell.angle_beta   90.00
_cell.angle_gamma   90.00
#
_symmetry.space_group_name_H-M   'P 1'
#
loop_
_entity.id
_entity.type
_entity.pdbx_description
1 polymer ?
#
loop_
_entity_poly.entity_id
_entity_poly.type
_entity_poly.pdbx_seq_one_letter_code
_entity_poly.pdbx_strand_id
1 'polypeptide(L)'
;YFSFNHNSSFYFFKDFEKRQNGYTSLVFEELSELLLNYNLRDSQIISSGSYWDANIEIDILTITDNEEVYVAECKWTNHIINKKELHKLNEKCKKLDIKPIQTIFFSKRGFSKELLNNQGKDLALYSSNDFEALVRTTKSNELIKDLFS
;
A
#
# COMPACT_ATOMS: atom_id res chain seq x y z
N TYR A 1 15.62 1.73 -6.43
CA TYR A 1 15.05 0.45 -5.96
C TYR A 1 15.70 -0.03 -4.67
N PHE A 2 14.91 -0.50 -3.75
CA PHE A 2 15.39 -1.07 -2.50
C PHE A 2 15.48 -2.58 -2.58
N SER A 3 16.61 -3.12 -2.18
CA SER A 3 16.75 -4.53 -1.96
C SER A 3 16.48 -4.81 -0.47
N PHE A 4 15.36 -5.44 -0.18
CA PHE A 4 15.01 -5.76 1.21
C PHE A 4 15.71 -7.02 1.65
N ASN A 5 16.76 -6.86 2.44
CA ASN A 5 17.31 -7.94 3.25
C ASN A 5 16.89 -7.71 4.70
N HIS A 6 17.23 -8.62 5.59
CA HIS A 6 16.81 -8.55 6.99
C HIS A 6 17.15 -7.21 7.65
N ASN A 7 18.40 -6.81 7.55
CA ASN A 7 18.88 -5.62 8.21
C ASN A 7 18.33 -4.36 7.56
N SER A 8 18.29 -4.33 6.22
CA SER A 8 17.75 -3.18 5.49
C SER A 8 16.31 -2.89 5.84
N SER A 9 15.45 -3.93 5.88
CA SER A 9 14.04 -3.76 6.22
C SER A 9 13.87 -3.27 7.65
N PHE A 10 14.65 -3.80 8.59
CA PHE A 10 14.58 -3.37 9.99
C PHE A 10 14.93 -1.90 10.15
N TYR A 11 16.04 -1.46 9.57
CA TYR A 11 16.44 -0.05 9.64
C TYR A 11 15.47 0.85 8.93
N PHE A 12 14.88 0.39 7.86
CA PHE A 12 13.89 1.12 7.11
C PHE A 12 12.67 1.44 7.98
N PHE A 13 12.11 0.45 8.68
CA PHE A 13 11.01 0.65 9.61
C PHE A 13 11.36 1.61 10.75
N LYS A 14 12.52 1.42 11.35
CA LYS A 14 12.99 2.30 12.44
C LYS A 14 13.15 3.73 12.00
N ASP A 15 13.73 3.91 10.82
CA ASP A 15 13.96 5.23 10.28
C ASP A 15 12.64 5.92 9.94
N PHE A 16 11.69 5.17 9.38
CA PHE A 16 10.35 5.66 9.09
C PHE A 16 9.68 6.22 10.36
N GLU A 17 9.74 5.48 11.46
CA GLU A 17 9.16 5.94 12.73
C GLU A 17 9.75 7.26 13.22
N LYS A 18 11.06 7.42 13.05
CA LYS A 18 11.76 8.62 13.52
C LYS A 18 11.55 9.83 12.62
N ARG A 19 11.42 9.58 11.32
CA ARG A 19 11.48 10.61 10.29
C ARG A 19 10.27 10.61 9.38
N GLN A 20 9.12 10.23 9.88
CA GLN A 20 7.90 10.09 9.09
C GLN A 20 7.65 11.27 8.15
N ASN A 21 7.91 12.49 8.62
CA ASN A 21 7.69 13.70 7.82
C ASN A 21 8.81 13.97 6.80
N GLY A 22 9.93 13.28 6.92
CA GLY A 22 11.07 13.47 6.05
C GLY A 22 11.14 12.49 4.88
N TYR A 23 10.26 11.50 4.83
CA TYR A 23 10.29 10.52 3.76
C TYR A 23 9.59 11.00 2.50
N THR A 24 10.13 10.58 1.36
CA THR A 24 9.55 10.85 0.06
C THR A 24 8.40 9.92 -0.25
N SER A 25 7.63 10.26 -1.28
CA SER A 25 6.55 9.39 -1.76
C SER A 25 7.04 7.99 -2.18
N LEU A 26 8.25 7.93 -2.75
CA LEU A 26 8.83 6.65 -3.17
C LEU A 26 9.02 5.70 -1.98
N VAL A 27 9.56 6.22 -0.88
CA VAL A 27 9.77 5.42 0.33
C VAL A 27 8.43 4.95 0.90
N PHE A 28 7.45 5.81 0.89
CA PHE A 28 6.11 5.48 1.36
C PHE A 28 5.47 4.38 0.50
N GLU A 29 5.66 4.44 -0.81
CA GLU A 29 5.18 3.41 -1.73
C GLU A 29 5.83 2.05 -1.44
N GLU A 30 7.12 2.02 -1.23
CA GLU A 30 7.84 0.76 -0.96
C GLU A 30 7.38 0.12 0.36
N LEU A 31 7.20 0.92 1.40
CA LEU A 31 6.68 0.41 2.67
C LEU A 31 5.23 -0.07 2.53
N SER A 32 4.43 0.67 1.76
CA SER A 32 3.03 0.31 1.51
C SER A 32 2.94 -1.04 0.80
N GLU A 33 3.77 -1.25 -0.21
CA GLU A 33 3.81 -2.53 -0.92
C GLU A 33 4.23 -3.66 0.00
N LEU A 34 5.23 -3.44 0.84
CA LEU A 34 5.70 -4.44 1.79
C LEU A 34 4.58 -4.86 2.75
N LEU A 35 3.86 -3.90 3.29
CA LEU A 35 2.77 -4.17 4.23
C LEU A 35 1.58 -4.84 3.55
N LEU A 36 1.25 -4.42 2.34
CA LEU A 36 0.19 -5.06 1.58
C LEU A 36 0.52 -6.53 1.31
N ASN A 37 1.73 -6.80 0.84
CA ASN A 37 2.15 -8.15 0.51
C ASN A 37 2.22 -9.04 1.76
N TYR A 38 2.58 -8.46 2.90
CA TYR A 38 2.51 -9.20 4.15
C TYR A 38 1.08 -9.59 4.52
N ASN A 39 0.13 -8.68 4.33
CA ASN A 39 -1.28 -8.97 4.59
C ASN A 39 -1.83 -10.06 3.68
N LEU A 40 -1.20 -10.27 2.52
CA LEU A 40 -1.58 -11.31 1.56
C LEU A 40 -0.72 -12.57 1.67
N ARG A 41 0.03 -12.73 2.76
CA ARG A 41 1.01 -13.83 2.89
C ARG A 41 0.41 -15.23 2.84
N ASP A 42 -0.89 -15.36 3.12
CA ASP A 42 -1.58 -16.66 3.03
C ASP A 42 -1.85 -17.08 1.59
N SER A 43 -1.67 -16.17 0.64
CA SER A 43 -1.76 -16.42 -0.80
C SER A 43 -0.37 -16.35 -1.41
N GLN A 44 -0.16 -17.11 -2.48
CA GLN A 44 1.09 -16.98 -3.22
C GLN A 44 1.00 -15.76 -4.12
N ILE A 45 1.91 -14.82 -3.94
CA ILE A 45 2.00 -13.63 -4.79
C ILE A 45 2.78 -14.00 -6.04
N ILE A 46 2.14 -13.87 -7.19
CA ILE A 46 2.75 -14.14 -8.49
C ILE A 46 3.48 -12.91 -9.00
N SER A 47 2.89 -11.73 -8.80
CA SER A 47 3.45 -10.48 -9.29
C SER A 47 3.07 -9.33 -8.36
N SER A 48 3.99 -8.44 -8.09
CA SER A 48 3.73 -7.24 -7.31
C SER A 48 4.70 -6.13 -7.73
N GLY A 49 4.18 -4.91 -7.84
CA GLY A 49 4.96 -3.74 -8.19
C GLY A 49 4.09 -2.66 -8.80
N SER A 50 4.71 -1.59 -9.26
CA SER A 50 4.00 -0.53 -9.96
C SER A 50 3.70 -0.94 -11.39
N TYR A 51 2.55 -0.50 -11.88
CA TYR A 51 2.19 -0.60 -13.28
C TYR A 51 2.22 0.78 -13.92
N TRP A 52 2.77 0.88 -15.12
CA TRP A 52 2.72 2.14 -15.87
C TRP A 52 2.83 1.87 -17.36
N ASP A 53 2.12 2.70 -18.11
CA ASP A 53 2.23 2.78 -19.56
C ASP A 53 2.18 4.25 -19.97
N ALA A 54 1.98 4.55 -21.24
CA ALA A 54 1.98 5.92 -21.74
C ALA A 54 0.90 6.80 -21.11
N ASN A 55 -0.19 6.22 -20.61
CA ASN A 55 -1.38 6.97 -20.19
C ASN A 55 -1.83 6.68 -18.76
N ILE A 56 -1.42 5.56 -18.18
CA ILE A 56 -1.94 5.07 -16.90
C ILE A 56 -0.79 4.66 -15.99
N GLU A 57 -0.91 5.04 -14.73
CA GLU A 57 0.01 4.61 -13.67
C GLU A 57 -0.79 4.14 -12.47
N ILE A 58 -0.41 2.99 -11.93
CA ILE A 58 -0.94 2.43 -10.68
C ILE A 58 0.27 2.18 -9.78
N ASP A 59 0.23 2.72 -8.57
CA ASP A 59 1.39 2.65 -7.67
C ASP A 59 1.73 1.22 -7.28
N ILE A 60 0.70 0.42 -6.94
CA ILE A 60 0.89 -0.98 -6.56
C ILE A 60 -0.17 -1.83 -7.24
N LEU A 61 0.28 -2.85 -7.96
CA LEU A 61 -0.57 -3.87 -8.57
C LEU A 61 -0.04 -5.22 -8.13
N THR A 62 -0.84 -5.97 -7.37
CA THR A 62 -0.46 -7.28 -6.86
C THR A 62 -1.42 -8.33 -7.38
N ILE A 63 -0.88 -9.43 -7.88
CA ILE A 63 -1.64 -10.55 -8.41
C ILE A 63 -1.24 -11.81 -7.66
N THR A 64 -2.22 -12.56 -7.17
CA THR A 64 -2.01 -13.81 -6.47
C THR A 64 -2.18 -15.02 -7.39
N ASP A 65 -1.81 -16.19 -6.91
CA ASP A 65 -1.95 -17.46 -7.63
C ASP A 65 -3.42 -17.84 -7.90
N ASN A 66 -4.36 -17.25 -7.16
CA ASN A 66 -5.80 -17.44 -7.39
C ASN A 66 -6.34 -16.44 -8.41
N GLU A 67 -5.46 -15.73 -9.11
CA GLU A 67 -5.81 -14.67 -10.07
C GLU A 67 -6.54 -13.49 -9.43
N GLU A 68 -6.43 -13.34 -8.12
CA GLU A 68 -6.97 -12.18 -7.41
C GLU A 68 -6.06 -10.98 -7.61
N VAL A 69 -6.66 -9.84 -7.93
CA VAL A 69 -5.94 -8.59 -8.19
C VAL A 69 -6.21 -7.60 -7.09
N TYR A 70 -5.15 -7.00 -6.58
CA TYR A 70 -5.19 -5.93 -5.59
C TYR A 70 -4.54 -4.71 -6.18
N VAL A 71 -5.18 -3.56 -6.11
CA VAL A 71 -4.62 -2.30 -6.59
C VAL A 71 -4.55 -1.31 -5.44
N ALA A 72 -3.46 -0.56 -5.38
CA ALA A 72 -3.28 0.44 -4.35
C ALA A 72 -2.70 1.73 -4.92
N GLU A 73 -3.08 2.84 -4.31
CA GLU A 73 -2.49 4.15 -4.56
C GLU A 73 -1.94 4.70 -3.27
N CYS A 74 -0.80 5.34 -3.36
CA CYS A 74 -0.08 5.93 -2.23
C CYS A 74 -0.01 7.44 -2.39
N LYS A 75 -0.56 8.17 -1.44
CA LYS A 75 -0.63 9.64 -1.49
C LYS A 75 0.13 10.25 -0.33
N TRP A 76 1.39 10.59 -0.58
CA TRP A 76 2.24 11.29 0.37
C TRP A 76 2.11 12.79 0.16
N THR A 77 0.91 13.32 0.42
CA THR A 77 0.59 14.73 0.21
C THR A 77 -0.02 15.33 1.47
N ASN A 78 -0.14 16.65 1.50
CA ASN A 78 -0.76 17.35 2.63
C ASN A 78 -2.28 17.47 2.49
N HIS A 79 -2.87 16.79 1.53
CA HIS A 79 -4.30 16.82 1.25
C HIS A 79 -4.97 15.53 1.69
N ILE A 80 -6.20 15.66 2.18
CA ILE A 80 -7.07 14.53 2.49
C ILE A 80 -7.54 13.91 1.18
N ILE A 81 -7.52 12.60 1.11
CA ILE A 81 -7.99 11.84 -0.05
C ILE A 81 -9.51 11.73 0.01
N ASN A 82 -10.15 11.96 -1.12
CA ASN A 82 -11.61 11.93 -1.22
C ASN A 82 -12.08 10.98 -2.33
N LYS A 83 -13.39 10.91 -2.53
CA LYS A 83 -14.00 10.03 -3.54
C LYS A 83 -13.50 10.23 -4.96
N LYS A 84 -13.00 11.41 -5.30
CA LYS A 84 -12.45 11.68 -6.63
C LYS A 84 -11.28 10.77 -6.94
N GLU A 85 -10.43 10.54 -5.93
CA GLU A 85 -9.26 9.65 -6.10
C GLU A 85 -9.70 8.20 -6.31
N LEU A 86 -10.71 7.74 -5.58
CA LEU A 86 -11.29 6.43 -5.78
C LEU A 86 -11.87 6.30 -7.20
N HIS A 87 -12.61 7.31 -7.64
CA HIS A 87 -13.17 7.30 -8.98
C HIS A 87 -12.07 7.23 -10.06
N LYS A 88 -11.01 8.01 -9.89
CA LYS A 88 -9.87 7.99 -10.81
C LYS A 88 -9.23 6.60 -10.90
N LEU A 89 -9.03 5.96 -9.77
CA LEU A 89 -8.43 4.62 -9.75
C LEU A 89 -9.35 3.60 -10.40
N ASN A 90 -10.66 3.69 -10.14
CA ASN A 90 -11.64 2.81 -10.77
C ASN A 90 -11.64 2.97 -12.30
N GLU A 91 -11.50 4.20 -12.80
CA GLU A 91 -11.42 4.46 -14.23
C GLU A 91 -10.13 3.89 -14.84
N LYS A 92 -9.01 3.97 -14.13
CA LYS A 92 -7.76 3.32 -14.55
C LYS A 92 -7.95 1.81 -14.70
N CYS A 93 -8.58 1.19 -13.71
CA CYS A 93 -8.84 -0.26 -13.74
C CYS A 93 -9.75 -0.64 -14.91
N LYS A 94 -10.77 0.14 -15.19
CA LYS A 94 -11.66 -0.10 -16.33
C LYS A 94 -10.90 -0.04 -17.65
N LYS A 95 -10.03 0.95 -17.83
CA LYS A 95 -9.24 1.10 -19.05
C LYS A 95 -8.27 -0.07 -19.27
N LEU A 96 -7.78 -0.66 -18.18
CA LEU A 96 -6.88 -1.80 -18.23
C LEU A 96 -7.62 -3.13 -18.20
N ASP A 97 -8.95 -3.12 -18.17
CA ASP A 97 -9.79 -4.32 -18.05
C ASP A 97 -9.41 -5.14 -16.81
N ILE A 98 -9.13 -4.46 -15.70
CA ILE A 98 -8.80 -5.07 -14.43
C ILE A 98 -10.01 -4.96 -13.49
N LYS A 99 -10.33 -6.07 -12.82
CA LYS A 99 -11.38 -6.12 -11.78
C LYS A 99 -10.73 -6.47 -10.45
N PRO A 100 -10.24 -5.47 -9.70
CA PRO A 100 -9.59 -5.76 -8.43
C PRO A 100 -10.58 -6.32 -7.41
N ILE A 101 -10.13 -7.29 -6.64
CA ILE A 101 -10.90 -7.81 -5.51
C ILE A 101 -10.90 -6.82 -4.35
N GLN A 102 -9.85 -6.03 -4.27
CA GLN A 102 -9.73 -4.98 -3.27
C GLN A 102 -8.95 -3.79 -3.83
N THR A 103 -9.43 -2.61 -3.52
CA THR A 103 -8.76 -1.33 -3.78
C THR A 103 -8.26 -0.78 -2.45
N ILE A 104 -7.02 -0.32 -2.42
CA ILE A 104 -6.38 0.15 -1.19
C ILE A 104 -5.82 1.55 -1.41
N PHE A 105 -5.98 2.42 -0.42
CA PHE A 105 -5.32 3.72 -0.40
C PHE A 105 -4.47 3.85 0.85
N PHE A 106 -3.24 4.30 0.65
CA PHE A 106 -2.36 4.73 1.73
C PHE A 106 -2.22 6.24 1.63
N SER A 107 -2.54 6.97 2.69
CA SER A 107 -2.53 8.43 2.68
C SER A 107 -1.81 8.99 3.89
N LYS A 108 -0.95 9.97 3.65
CA LYS A 108 -0.26 10.69 4.73
C LYS A 108 -1.25 11.42 5.64
N ARG A 109 -2.26 12.07 5.07
CA ARG A 109 -3.16 12.96 5.80
C ARG A 109 -4.52 12.37 6.10
N GLY A 110 -4.80 11.18 5.58
CA GLY A 110 -6.07 10.52 5.83
C GLY A 110 -7.11 10.77 4.73
N PHE A 111 -8.37 10.61 5.09
CA PHE A 111 -9.46 10.48 4.14
C PHE A 111 -10.66 11.30 4.54
N SER A 112 -11.48 11.69 3.56
CA SER A 112 -12.76 12.34 3.81
C SER A 112 -13.71 11.38 4.53
N LYS A 113 -14.67 11.94 5.26
CA LYS A 113 -15.70 11.14 5.94
C LYS A 113 -16.49 10.29 4.96
N GLU A 114 -16.78 10.84 3.81
CA GLU A 114 -17.52 10.16 2.76
C GLU A 114 -16.77 8.91 2.28
N LEU A 115 -15.45 9.03 2.08
CA LEU A 115 -14.65 7.90 1.66
C LEU A 115 -14.52 6.86 2.78
N LEU A 116 -14.33 7.31 4.02
CA LEU A 116 -14.27 6.41 5.17
C LEU A 116 -15.55 5.59 5.34
N ASN A 117 -16.70 6.18 5.04
CA ASN A 117 -17.98 5.48 5.11
C ASN A 117 -18.14 4.40 4.04
N ASN A 118 -17.33 4.44 2.99
CA ASN A 118 -17.35 3.44 1.92
C ASN A 118 -16.40 2.27 2.18
N GLN A 119 -15.66 2.28 3.28
CA GLN A 119 -14.75 1.20 3.64
C GLN A 119 -15.50 -0.12 3.78
N GLY A 120 -14.89 -1.20 3.28
CA GLY A 120 -15.49 -2.52 3.34
C GLY A 120 -14.53 -3.56 2.80
N LYS A 121 -15.05 -4.68 2.34
CA LYS A 121 -14.24 -5.78 1.82
C LYS A 121 -13.47 -5.40 0.57
N ASP A 122 -14.02 -4.52 -0.23
CA ASP A 122 -13.47 -4.10 -1.53
C ASP A 122 -12.71 -2.78 -1.48
N LEU A 123 -12.72 -2.09 -0.34
CA LEU A 123 -12.02 -0.83 -0.16
C LEU A 123 -11.38 -0.76 1.22
N ALA A 124 -10.07 -0.67 1.26
CA ALA A 124 -9.29 -0.49 2.49
C ALA A 124 -8.56 0.84 2.48
N LEU A 125 -8.58 1.54 3.58
CA LEU A 125 -7.99 2.87 3.73
C LEU A 125 -7.04 2.89 4.92
N TYR A 126 -5.79 3.26 4.67
CA TYR A 126 -4.77 3.36 5.71
C TYR A 126 -4.17 4.75 5.73
N SER A 127 -4.38 5.47 6.82
CA SER A 127 -3.74 6.77 7.07
C SER A 127 -2.32 6.55 7.62
N SER A 128 -1.56 7.63 7.78
CA SER A 128 -0.23 7.53 8.37
C SER A 128 -0.27 6.99 9.80
N ASN A 129 -1.33 7.28 10.55
CA ASN A 129 -1.49 6.72 11.90
C ASN A 129 -1.72 5.21 11.84
N ASP A 130 -2.54 4.74 10.91
CA ASP A 130 -2.76 3.30 10.69
C ASP A 130 -1.49 2.62 10.24
N PHE A 131 -0.77 3.27 9.33
CA PHE A 131 0.50 2.78 8.80
C PHE A 131 1.53 2.63 9.92
N GLU A 132 1.63 3.64 10.77
CA GLU A 132 2.53 3.63 11.90
C GLU A 132 2.19 2.50 12.88
N ALA A 133 0.90 2.31 13.15
CA ALA A 133 0.43 1.21 13.99
C ALA A 133 0.80 -0.15 13.39
N LEU A 134 0.66 -0.31 12.08
CA LEU A 134 1.07 -1.54 11.39
C LEU A 134 2.57 -1.79 11.52
N VAL A 135 3.39 -0.75 11.34
CA VAL A 135 4.85 -0.87 11.50
C VAL A 135 5.21 -1.28 12.93
N ARG A 136 4.58 -0.68 13.93
CA ARG A 136 4.81 -1.02 15.33
C ARG A 136 4.40 -2.45 15.65
N THR A 137 3.25 -2.87 15.13
CA THR A 137 2.76 -4.24 15.31
C THR A 137 3.73 -5.25 14.68
N THR A 138 4.25 -4.95 13.51
CA THR A 138 5.19 -5.84 12.82
C THR A 138 6.51 -5.99 13.56
N LYS A 139 6.90 -5.02 14.38
CA LYS A 139 8.11 -5.11 15.19
C LYS A 139 7.98 -6.10 16.34
N SER A 140 6.79 -6.32 16.85
CA SER A 140 6.57 -7.13 18.03
C SER A 140 6.00 -8.52 17.71
N ASN A 141 5.82 -8.86 16.44
CA ASN A 141 5.19 -10.12 16.06
C ASN A 141 5.89 -10.82 14.89
N GLU A 142 5.18 -11.79 14.31
CA GLU A 142 5.68 -12.68 13.27
C GLU A 142 6.21 -12.00 12.01
N LEU A 143 5.73 -10.81 11.66
CA LEU A 143 6.18 -10.14 10.45
C LEU A 143 7.69 -9.90 10.45
N ILE A 144 8.23 -9.46 11.57
CA ILE A 144 9.67 -9.24 11.68
C ILE A 144 10.42 -10.54 11.53
N LYS A 145 9.92 -11.62 12.12
CA LYS A 145 10.51 -12.95 11.93
C LYS A 145 10.47 -13.36 10.47
N ASP A 146 9.34 -13.19 9.83
CA ASP A 146 9.18 -13.57 8.42
C ASP A 146 10.08 -12.73 7.51
N LEU A 147 10.24 -11.46 7.80
CA LEU A 147 11.10 -10.57 7.03
C LEU A 147 12.57 -10.78 7.33
N PHE A 148 12.93 -11.20 8.55
CA PHE A 148 14.31 -11.26 9.03
C PHE A 148 14.80 -12.71 9.29
N SER A 149 13.98 -13.67 9.01
CA SER A 149 14.38 -15.09 9.06
C SER A 149 14.76 -15.65 7.68
#